data_f2e27d432b6899ff409befd694ab2489
#
_entry.id   f2e27d432b6899ff409befd694ab2489
#
_cell.length_a   1.000
_cell.length_b   1.000
_cell.length_c   1.000
_cell.angle_alpha   90.00
_cell.angle_beta   90.00
_cell.angle_gamma   90.00
#
_symmetry.space_group_name_H-M   'P 1'
#
loop_
_entity.id
_entity.type
_entity.pdbx_description
1 polymer ?
#
loop_
_entity_poly.entity_id
_entity_poly.type
_entity_poly.pdbx_seq_one_letter_code
_entity_poly.pdbx_strand_id
1 'polypeptide(L)'
;VTHDTEHWGFWTTAFGFDVGRAEIAASKPRQFIQARADFESTDVASGQLDYLQFAVSIPPVASATLAEISPMTAPAGEATAFSYKIKPRLQPGDLGFDSISIDTPARVLGVDAVRIGGIDAAFTVVELAEVGFTVRIPAVDTQLTEELIEVDFRGEVFKFGTVFTGRVFNSEMPHEVHQSLTPGDADPLVDSDRLQVDLLDLDHSTIQALRLSSRVLTPNGDGVNDRIEIQYDLLNLSGGVPVRVEIYDLAGRSLGQVLQSTADSGRAMMQWSGRAGNGSVLVPGMYILRFEVEADRGMDVIERVVTIAY
;
A
#
# COMPACT_ATOMS: atom_id res chain seq x y z
N VAL A 1 -11.99 -32.26 16.35
CA VAL A 1 -12.36 -30.98 17.01
C VAL A 1 -12.78 -30.03 15.91
N THR A 2 -14.05 -29.66 15.85
CA THR A 2 -14.57 -28.66 14.91
C THR A 2 -14.39 -27.28 15.54
N HIS A 3 -13.91 -26.33 14.76
CA HIS A 3 -13.82 -24.94 15.19
C HIS A 3 -15.23 -24.33 15.24
N ASP A 4 -15.56 -23.69 16.36
CA ASP A 4 -16.84 -22.97 16.51
C ASP A 4 -16.73 -21.60 15.83
N THR A 5 -17.04 -21.55 14.54
CA THR A 5 -16.96 -20.32 13.74
C THR A 5 -18.10 -19.33 14.01
N GLU A 6 -19.16 -19.76 14.69
CA GLU A 6 -20.29 -18.92 15.04
C GLU A 6 -19.91 -17.94 16.17
N HIS A 7 -19.20 -18.44 17.19
CA HIS A 7 -18.86 -17.67 18.38
C HIS A 7 -17.42 -17.17 18.40
N TRP A 8 -16.49 -17.86 17.70
CA TRP A 8 -15.07 -17.53 17.66
C TRP A 8 -14.59 -17.23 16.26
N GLY A 9 -13.77 -16.19 16.09
CA GLY A 9 -12.95 -15.97 14.90
C GLY A 9 -11.78 -16.95 14.85
N PHE A 10 -11.10 -17.01 13.70
CA PHE A 10 -9.80 -17.69 13.64
C PHE A 10 -8.74 -16.90 14.39
N TRP A 11 -7.62 -17.55 14.76
CA TRP A 11 -6.46 -16.87 15.28
C TRP A 11 -5.95 -15.85 14.27
N THR A 12 -5.59 -14.67 14.74
CA THR A 12 -4.86 -13.71 13.92
C THR A 12 -3.45 -14.22 13.64
N THR A 13 -2.74 -13.60 12.70
CA THR A 13 -1.30 -13.80 12.55
C THR A 13 -0.61 -13.49 13.89
N ALA A 14 0.45 -14.23 14.20
CA ALA A 14 1.24 -13.97 15.40
C ALA A 14 1.93 -12.60 15.30
N PHE A 15 1.96 -11.86 16.41
CA PHE A 15 2.65 -10.58 16.54
C PHE A 15 3.96 -10.79 17.28
N GLY A 16 5.05 -10.18 16.79
CA GLY A 16 6.32 -10.17 17.49
C GLY A 16 6.27 -9.26 18.73
N PHE A 17 6.94 -9.65 19.80
CA PHE A 17 7.02 -8.83 21.02
C PHE A 17 7.84 -7.55 20.84
N ASP A 18 8.70 -7.50 19.84
CA ASP A 18 9.52 -6.35 19.47
C ASP A 18 8.68 -5.16 18.95
N VAL A 19 7.50 -5.42 18.40
CA VAL A 19 6.56 -4.39 17.94
C VAL A 19 5.90 -3.63 19.09
N GLY A 20 5.84 -4.23 20.28
CA GLY A 20 5.30 -3.65 21.51
C GLY A 20 3.79 -3.47 21.56
N ARG A 21 3.12 -3.38 20.40
CA ARG A 21 1.64 -3.32 20.27
C ARG A 21 1.22 -3.83 18.91
N ALA A 22 0.02 -4.38 18.83
CA ALA A 22 -0.58 -4.80 17.57
C ALA A 22 -2.09 -4.59 17.62
N GLU A 23 -2.70 -4.35 16.46
CA GLU A 23 -4.14 -4.24 16.32
C GLU A 23 -4.77 -5.64 16.33
N ILE A 24 -5.86 -5.78 17.07
CA ILE A 24 -6.65 -7.01 17.06
C ILE A 24 -7.54 -6.97 15.83
N ALA A 25 -7.16 -7.69 14.79
CA ALA A 25 -7.91 -7.80 13.53
C ALA A 25 -9.14 -8.70 13.73
N ALA A 26 -10.18 -8.16 14.40
CA ALA A 26 -11.46 -8.84 14.53
C ALA A 26 -12.41 -8.38 13.42
N SER A 27 -13.00 -9.33 12.71
CA SER A 27 -13.94 -9.05 11.62
C SER A 27 -15.28 -8.43 12.07
N LYS A 28 -15.55 -8.39 13.36
CA LYS A 28 -16.74 -7.77 13.99
C LYS A 28 -16.50 -7.64 15.49
N PRO A 29 -17.25 -6.76 16.22
CA PRO A 29 -17.21 -6.70 17.67
C PRO A 29 -17.46 -8.07 18.31
N ARG A 30 -16.68 -8.43 19.33
CA ARG A 30 -16.75 -9.70 20.04
C ARG A 30 -16.79 -9.46 21.55
N GLN A 31 -17.56 -10.29 22.26
CA GLN A 31 -17.68 -10.19 23.72
C GLN A 31 -16.47 -10.78 24.46
N PHE A 32 -15.73 -11.68 23.81
CA PHE A 32 -14.61 -12.41 24.43
C PHE A 32 -13.38 -12.34 23.55
N ILE A 33 -12.23 -12.19 24.19
CA ILE A 33 -10.91 -12.20 23.60
C ILE A 33 -10.12 -13.34 24.21
N GLN A 34 -9.45 -14.13 23.37
CA GLN A 34 -8.49 -15.14 23.80
C GLN A 34 -7.11 -14.75 23.27
N ALA A 35 -6.14 -14.63 24.17
CA ALA A 35 -4.75 -14.39 23.82
C ALA A 35 -3.92 -15.66 24.08
N ARG A 36 -2.91 -15.89 23.24
CA ARG A 36 -1.92 -16.94 23.39
C ARG A 36 -0.54 -16.32 23.19
N ALA A 37 0.37 -16.57 24.14
CA ALA A 37 1.77 -16.20 24.02
C ALA A 37 2.60 -17.46 23.83
N ASP A 38 3.39 -17.51 22.77
CA ASP A 38 4.33 -18.59 22.49
C ASP A 38 5.75 -18.09 22.79
N PHE A 39 6.48 -18.81 23.62
CA PHE A 39 7.85 -18.49 23.99
C PHE A 39 8.79 -19.55 23.46
N GLU A 40 9.79 -19.12 22.72
CA GLU A 40 10.93 -19.95 22.36
C GLU A 40 12.06 -19.67 23.34
N SER A 41 12.51 -20.69 24.08
CA SER A 41 13.61 -20.56 25.03
C SER A 41 14.82 -21.37 24.56
N THR A 42 15.99 -20.87 24.89
CA THR A 42 17.27 -21.57 24.73
C THR A 42 17.85 -21.89 26.09
N ASP A 43 18.93 -22.68 26.14
CA ASP A 43 19.63 -23.05 27.40
C ASP A 43 20.14 -21.81 28.16
N VAL A 44 20.25 -20.67 27.54
CA VAL A 44 20.85 -19.44 28.09
C VAL A 44 19.88 -18.23 28.09
N ALA A 45 18.70 -18.36 27.52
CA ALA A 45 17.73 -17.28 27.45
C ALA A 45 16.30 -17.80 27.52
N SER A 46 15.48 -17.14 28.34
CA SER A 46 14.05 -17.39 28.50
C SER A 46 13.29 -16.07 28.47
N GLY A 47 12.06 -16.08 27.92
CA GLY A 47 11.17 -14.93 27.95
C GLY A 47 10.25 -14.94 29.14
N GLN A 48 9.89 -13.76 29.64
CA GLN A 48 8.86 -13.54 30.65
C GLN A 48 7.88 -12.49 30.13
N LEU A 49 6.58 -12.74 30.29
CA LEU A 49 5.53 -11.77 30.01
C LEU A 49 5.07 -11.17 31.34
N ASP A 50 5.34 -9.90 31.59
CA ASP A 50 4.98 -9.20 32.80
C ASP A 50 3.50 -8.78 32.80
N TYR A 51 2.99 -8.33 31.68
CA TYR A 51 1.57 -7.96 31.53
C TYR A 51 1.12 -8.04 30.06
N LEU A 52 -0.18 -8.16 29.88
CA LEU A 52 -0.87 -8.04 28.60
C LEU A 52 -2.03 -7.06 28.77
N GLN A 53 -2.08 -6.04 27.94
CA GLN A 53 -3.08 -5.00 28.01
C GLN A 53 -3.88 -4.92 26.70
N PHE A 54 -5.20 -4.75 26.81
CA PHE A 54 -6.10 -4.56 25.68
C PHE A 54 -6.78 -3.20 25.79
N ALA A 55 -6.90 -2.51 24.66
CA ALA A 55 -7.80 -1.36 24.51
C ALA A 55 -9.09 -1.85 23.85
N VAL A 56 -10.22 -1.46 24.41
CA VAL A 56 -11.55 -1.81 23.90
C VAL A 56 -12.47 -0.59 23.96
N SER A 57 -13.35 -0.45 22.98
CA SER A 57 -14.41 0.57 22.97
C SER A 57 -15.77 -0.07 23.25
N ILE A 58 -16.48 0.47 24.23
CA ILE A 58 -17.84 0.05 24.62
C ILE A 58 -18.65 1.32 24.90
N PRO A 59 -19.71 1.59 24.12
CA PRO A 59 -20.23 0.84 23.00
C PRO A 59 -19.31 0.89 21.77
N PRO A 60 -19.53 0.03 20.73
CA PRO A 60 -18.76 0.08 19.49
C PRO A 60 -19.07 1.35 18.69
N VAL A 61 -18.24 1.65 17.70
CA VAL A 61 -18.49 2.74 16.75
C VAL A 61 -19.74 2.45 15.93
N ALA A 62 -19.89 1.23 15.44
CA ALA A 62 -21.10 0.69 14.81
C ALA A 62 -21.23 -0.80 15.14
N SER A 63 -22.45 -1.30 15.24
CA SER A 63 -22.72 -2.73 15.53
C SER A 63 -22.22 -3.65 14.42
N ALA A 64 -22.19 -3.19 13.16
CA ALA A 64 -21.54 -3.85 12.05
C ALA A 64 -21.16 -2.83 10.96
N THR A 65 -20.13 -3.15 10.18
CA THR A 65 -19.67 -2.35 9.05
C THR A 65 -19.22 -3.29 7.95
N LEU A 66 -20.02 -3.50 6.92
CA LEU A 66 -19.60 -4.23 5.72
C LEU A 66 -18.91 -3.27 4.76
N ALA A 67 -17.89 -3.75 4.06
CA ALA A 67 -17.22 -2.95 3.05
C ALA A 67 -16.69 -3.80 1.89
N GLU A 68 -16.65 -3.18 0.72
CA GLU A 68 -16.12 -3.75 -0.51
C GLU A 68 -15.44 -2.67 -1.37
N ILE A 69 -14.64 -3.10 -2.35
CA ILE A 69 -13.99 -2.21 -3.31
C ILE A 69 -14.30 -2.62 -4.74
N SER A 70 -14.48 -1.63 -5.60
CA SER A 70 -14.69 -1.83 -7.04
C SER A 70 -13.87 -0.79 -7.83
N PRO A 71 -13.27 -1.18 -8.99
CA PRO A 71 -13.19 -2.53 -9.55
C PRO A 71 -12.27 -3.45 -8.73
N MET A 72 -12.49 -4.77 -8.81
CA MET A 72 -11.66 -5.79 -8.15
C MET A 72 -10.36 -6.10 -8.90
N THR A 73 -10.15 -5.48 -10.05
CA THR A 73 -8.94 -5.65 -10.87
C THR A 73 -8.47 -4.31 -11.40
N ALA A 74 -7.16 -4.15 -11.54
CA ALA A 74 -6.54 -2.93 -12.06
C ALA A 74 -5.33 -3.24 -12.95
N PRO A 75 -5.05 -2.43 -13.98
CA PRO A 75 -3.79 -2.53 -14.70
C PRO A 75 -2.62 -2.10 -13.80
N ALA A 76 -1.46 -2.74 -13.99
CA ALA A 76 -0.29 -2.49 -13.16
C ALA A 76 0.27 -1.07 -13.35
N GLY A 77 0.44 -0.32 -12.26
CA GLY A 77 1.05 1.01 -12.26
C GLY A 77 0.29 2.09 -13.03
N GLU A 78 -0.98 1.86 -13.37
CA GLU A 78 -1.83 2.84 -14.02
C GLU A 78 -2.85 3.42 -13.05
N ALA A 79 -3.13 4.72 -13.21
CA ALA A 79 -4.14 5.40 -12.40
C ALA A 79 -5.53 4.81 -12.65
N THR A 80 -6.07 4.15 -11.65
CA THR A 80 -7.38 3.51 -11.67
C THR A 80 -8.32 4.23 -10.70
N ALA A 81 -9.55 4.48 -11.13
CA ALA A 81 -10.60 4.99 -10.25
C ALA A 81 -11.22 3.83 -9.48
N PHE A 82 -11.23 3.95 -8.17
CA PHE A 82 -11.83 2.99 -7.25
C PHE A 82 -13.03 3.63 -6.54
N SER A 83 -14.04 2.82 -6.24
CA SER A 83 -15.12 3.14 -5.32
C SER A 83 -15.04 2.19 -4.13
N TYR A 84 -14.81 2.73 -2.95
CA TYR A 84 -14.82 2.00 -1.70
C TYR A 84 -16.19 2.18 -1.06
N LYS A 85 -16.92 1.09 -0.90
CA LYS A 85 -18.32 1.09 -0.45
C LYS A 85 -18.42 0.56 0.95
N ILE A 86 -19.17 1.25 1.81
CA ILE A 86 -19.34 0.92 3.22
C ILE A 86 -20.83 0.91 3.54
N LYS A 87 -21.30 -0.16 4.14
CA LYS A 87 -22.66 -0.27 4.66
C LYS A 87 -22.66 -0.43 6.18
N PRO A 88 -22.85 0.66 6.92
CA PRO A 88 -22.86 0.62 8.37
C PRO A 88 -24.22 0.16 8.90
N ARG A 89 -24.20 -0.61 9.99
CA ARG A 89 -25.37 -0.91 10.80
C ARG A 89 -25.14 -0.37 12.20
N LEU A 90 -25.95 0.63 12.58
CA LEU A 90 -25.88 1.24 13.90
C LEU A 90 -27.14 0.91 14.70
N GLN A 91 -26.95 0.68 16.00
CA GLN A 91 -28.01 0.48 16.99
C GLN A 91 -28.06 1.67 17.96
N PRO A 92 -29.19 1.87 18.65
CA PRO A 92 -29.24 2.85 19.72
C PRO A 92 -28.16 2.61 20.76
N GLY A 93 -27.30 3.60 20.98
CA GLY A 93 -26.17 3.53 21.89
C GLY A 93 -24.81 3.38 21.20
N ASP A 94 -24.75 3.00 19.92
CA ASP A 94 -23.48 3.02 19.17
C ASP A 94 -22.94 4.46 19.07
N LEU A 95 -21.60 4.61 19.05
CA LEU A 95 -20.96 5.93 19.08
C LEU A 95 -21.15 6.73 17.80
N GLY A 96 -21.37 6.04 16.65
CA GLY A 96 -21.33 6.66 15.34
C GLY A 96 -19.91 7.06 14.92
N PHE A 97 -19.78 7.57 13.71
CA PHE A 97 -18.50 8.00 13.16
C PHE A 97 -18.66 9.16 12.19
N ASP A 98 -17.57 9.91 12.02
CA ASP A 98 -17.47 11.03 11.07
C ASP A 98 -16.19 10.91 10.22
N SER A 99 -15.39 9.87 10.42
CA SER A 99 -14.10 9.73 9.79
C SER A 99 -13.89 8.31 9.25
N ILE A 100 -13.31 8.24 8.06
CA ILE A 100 -12.96 7.00 7.36
C ILE A 100 -11.49 7.07 7.02
N SER A 101 -10.71 6.05 7.42
CA SER A 101 -9.32 5.87 7.05
C SER A 101 -9.16 4.62 6.20
N ILE A 102 -8.41 4.70 5.12
CA ILE A 102 -8.06 3.57 4.25
C ILE A 102 -6.56 3.47 4.13
N ASP A 103 -6.00 2.35 4.57
CA ASP A 103 -4.60 1.99 4.44
C ASP A 103 -4.42 0.95 3.33
N THR A 104 -3.42 1.11 2.48
CA THR A 104 -3.17 0.21 1.36
C THR A 104 -1.71 0.30 0.91
N PRO A 105 -1.10 -0.80 0.41
CA PRO A 105 0.20 -0.72 -0.26
C PRO A 105 0.10 -0.15 -1.70
N ALA A 106 -1.10 0.17 -2.21
CA ALA A 106 -1.27 0.90 -3.45
C ALA A 106 -0.86 2.36 -3.27
N ARG A 107 -0.41 2.99 -4.35
CA ARG A 107 -0.13 4.43 -4.34
C ARG A 107 -1.43 5.21 -4.52
N VAL A 108 -1.83 5.98 -3.51
CA VAL A 108 -3.02 6.82 -3.55
C VAL A 108 -2.70 8.15 -4.22
N LEU A 109 -3.51 8.55 -5.21
CA LEU A 109 -3.34 9.78 -5.99
C LEU A 109 -4.25 10.90 -5.49
N GLY A 110 -5.40 10.58 -4.92
CA GLY A 110 -6.35 11.55 -4.37
C GLY A 110 -7.74 10.97 -4.19
N VAL A 111 -8.54 11.66 -3.38
CA VAL A 111 -9.97 11.35 -3.15
C VAL A 111 -10.79 12.32 -3.98
N ASP A 112 -11.71 11.79 -4.78
CA ASP A 112 -12.47 12.55 -5.78
C ASP A 112 -13.88 12.91 -5.28
N ALA A 113 -14.58 11.99 -4.59
CA ALA A 113 -15.94 12.22 -4.10
C ALA A 113 -16.27 11.34 -2.89
N VAL A 114 -17.26 11.79 -2.12
CA VAL A 114 -17.94 10.97 -1.11
C VAL A 114 -19.44 11.11 -1.32
N ARG A 115 -20.16 9.99 -1.28
CA ARG A 115 -21.65 9.96 -1.32
C ARG A 115 -22.18 9.17 -0.14
N ILE A 116 -23.36 9.61 0.36
CA ILE A 116 -24.10 8.90 1.41
C ILE A 116 -25.54 8.75 0.93
N GLY A 117 -26.04 7.51 0.85
CA GLY A 117 -27.37 7.23 0.28
C GLY A 117 -27.52 7.68 -1.17
N GLY A 118 -26.43 7.65 -1.96
CA GLY A 118 -26.40 8.12 -3.35
C GLY A 118 -26.37 9.65 -3.54
N ILE A 119 -26.27 10.43 -2.46
CA ILE A 119 -26.21 11.90 -2.48
C ILE A 119 -24.79 12.35 -2.19
N ASP A 120 -24.27 13.30 -2.98
CA ASP A 120 -22.96 13.89 -2.74
C ASP A 120 -22.88 14.51 -1.34
N ALA A 121 -21.89 14.10 -0.56
CA ALA A 121 -21.63 14.57 0.78
C ALA A 121 -20.40 15.47 0.81
N ALA A 122 -20.46 16.53 1.61
CA ALA A 122 -19.29 17.36 1.87
C ALA A 122 -18.24 16.53 2.63
N PHE A 123 -16.99 16.59 2.20
CA PHE A 123 -15.89 15.89 2.88
C PHE A 123 -14.65 16.75 2.94
N THR A 124 -13.75 16.38 3.84
CA THR A 124 -12.42 16.99 3.97
C THR A 124 -11.38 15.89 4.01
N VAL A 125 -10.37 15.97 3.15
CA VAL A 125 -9.20 15.09 3.23
C VAL A 125 -8.35 15.58 4.41
N VAL A 126 -8.33 14.79 5.48
CA VAL A 126 -7.57 15.09 6.71
C VAL A 126 -6.12 14.71 6.55
N GLU A 127 -5.90 13.58 5.87
CA GLU A 127 -4.57 13.05 5.56
C GLU A 127 -4.60 12.41 4.17
N LEU A 128 -3.54 12.66 3.41
CA LEU A 128 -3.28 11.98 2.14
C LEU A 128 -1.81 11.57 2.11
N ALA A 129 -1.57 10.28 2.22
CA ALA A 129 -0.26 9.66 2.11
C ALA A 129 -0.17 8.80 0.84
N GLU A 130 1.04 8.42 0.42
CA GLU A 130 1.19 7.50 -0.72
C GLU A 130 0.52 6.14 -0.48
N VAL A 131 0.45 5.71 0.79
CA VAL A 131 -0.06 4.38 1.19
C VAL A 131 -1.39 4.43 1.93
N GLY A 132 -2.18 5.48 1.73
CA GLY A 132 -3.49 5.60 2.36
C GLY A 132 -4.00 7.03 2.46
N PHE A 133 -5.21 7.17 3.00
CA PHE A 133 -5.82 8.47 3.24
C PHE A 133 -6.84 8.40 4.38
N THR A 134 -7.14 9.56 4.94
CA THR A 134 -8.23 9.75 5.91
C THR A 134 -9.13 10.89 5.43
N VAL A 135 -10.43 10.63 5.39
CA VAL A 135 -11.44 11.63 5.08
C VAL A 135 -12.38 11.83 6.27
N ARG A 136 -12.78 13.09 6.50
CA ARG A 136 -13.87 13.45 7.38
C ARG A 136 -15.11 13.70 6.56
N ILE A 137 -16.25 13.14 7.01
CA ILE A 137 -17.55 13.18 6.37
C ILE A 137 -18.59 13.72 7.37
N PRO A 138 -19.84 14.01 6.97
CA PRO A 138 -20.94 14.23 7.90
C PRO A 138 -21.09 13.04 8.86
N ALA A 139 -21.44 13.33 10.11
CA ALA A 139 -21.58 12.31 11.14
C ALA A 139 -22.61 11.24 10.73
N VAL A 140 -22.23 9.98 10.86
CA VAL A 140 -23.06 8.81 10.59
C VAL A 140 -23.53 8.25 11.92
N ASP A 141 -24.81 8.34 12.15
CA ASP A 141 -25.48 7.86 13.35
C ASP A 141 -26.64 6.90 13.00
N THR A 142 -27.51 6.62 13.93
CA THR A 142 -28.66 5.72 13.74
C THR A 142 -29.66 6.19 12.68
N GLN A 143 -29.64 7.46 12.26
CA GLN A 143 -30.51 7.98 11.19
C GLN A 143 -29.99 7.58 9.81
N LEU A 144 -28.67 7.35 9.69
CA LEU A 144 -27.99 6.92 8.47
C LEU A 144 -27.61 5.43 8.51
N THR A 145 -28.20 4.65 9.43
CA THR A 145 -28.00 3.20 9.47
C THR A 145 -28.47 2.54 8.17
N GLU A 146 -27.68 1.57 7.64
CA GLU A 146 -27.90 0.89 6.36
C GLU A 146 -27.79 1.79 5.10
N GLU A 147 -27.54 3.09 5.23
CA GLU A 147 -27.24 3.94 4.08
C GLU A 147 -25.86 3.60 3.51
N LEU A 148 -25.79 3.46 2.20
CA LEU A 148 -24.52 3.17 1.51
C LEU A 148 -23.63 4.41 1.52
N ILE A 149 -22.41 4.27 2.00
CA ILE A 149 -21.37 5.29 1.92
C ILE A 149 -20.38 4.88 0.82
N GLU A 150 -20.14 5.75 -0.14
CA GLU A 150 -19.21 5.53 -1.24
C GLU A 150 -18.09 6.57 -1.15
N VAL A 151 -16.86 6.11 -1.19
CA VAL A 151 -15.65 6.93 -1.25
C VAL A 151 -14.94 6.65 -2.56
N ASP A 152 -14.99 7.60 -3.49
CA ASP A 152 -14.34 7.49 -4.78
C ASP A 152 -12.95 8.11 -4.70
N PHE A 153 -11.95 7.37 -5.15
CA PHE A 153 -10.56 7.82 -5.14
C PHE A 153 -9.79 7.21 -6.32
N ARG A 154 -8.60 7.73 -6.56
CA ARG A 154 -7.68 7.20 -7.59
C ARG A 154 -6.44 6.63 -6.95
N GLY A 155 -6.00 5.49 -7.49
CA GLY A 155 -4.78 4.82 -7.03
C GLY A 155 -4.08 4.05 -8.14
N GLU A 156 -2.82 3.69 -7.90
CA GLU A 156 -1.99 2.85 -8.75
C GLU A 156 -1.63 1.58 -7.97
N VAL A 157 -1.92 0.42 -8.55
CA VAL A 157 -1.67 -0.90 -7.93
C VAL A 157 -0.42 -1.51 -8.54
N PHE A 158 0.52 -1.97 -7.70
CA PHE A 158 1.79 -2.53 -8.12
C PHE A 158 1.98 -3.99 -7.68
N LYS A 159 1.05 -4.52 -6.88
CA LYS A 159 1.17 -5.85 -6.30
C LYS A 159 -0.14 -6.62 -6.46
N PHE A 160 -0.02 -7.88 -6.84
CA PHE A 160 -1.17 -8.79 -6.86
C PHE A 160 -1.72 -8.97 -5.44
N GLY A 161 -3.04 -8.99 -5.31
CA GLY A 161 -3.67 -9.14 -4.00
C GLY A 161 -3.52 -7.91 -3.10
N THR A 162 -3.49 -6.70 -3.68
CA THR A 162 -3.43 -5.46 -2.90
C THR A 162 -4.70 -5.26 -2.09
N VAL A 163 -4.55 -5.20 -0.77
CA VAL A 163 -5.66 -5.02 0.18
C VAL A 163 -5.79 -3.54 0.55
N PHE A 164 -7.04 -3.08 0.60
CA PHE A 164 -7.42 -1.74 1.05
C PHE A 164 -8.12 -1.87 2.41
N THR A 165 -7.35 -1.76 3.49
CA THR A 165 -7.86 -1.92 4.86
C THR A 165 -8.54 -0.63 5.31
N GLY A 166 -9.84 -0.70 5.57
CA GLY A 166 -10.62 0.45 6.02
C GLY A 166 -10.90 0.42 7.51
N ARG A 167 -10.97 1.62 8.12
CA ARG A 167 -11.41 1.85 9.50
C ARG A 167 -12.36 3.03 9.57
N VAL A 168 -13.27 3.00 10.52
CA VAL A 168 -14.15 4.12 10.86
C VAL A 168 -13.95 4.52 12.32
N PHE A 169 -14.09 5.81 12.60
CA PHE A 169 -13.94 6.35 13.95
C PHE A 169 -14.64 7.70 14.10
N ASN A 170 -14.88 8.09 15.34
CA ASN A 170 -15.41 9.39 15.69
C ASN A 170 -14.27 10.35 16.05
N SER A 171 -14.09 11.41 15.26
CA SER A 171 -12.99 12.36 15.45
C SER A 171 -13.09 13.19 16.75
N GLU A 172 -14.28 13.28 17.36
CA GLU A 172 -14.51 13.93 18.64
C GLU A 172 -14.13 13.03 19.83
N MET A 173 -13.87 11.73 19.57
CA MET A 173 -13.54 10.72 20.57
C MET A 173 -12.16 10.07 20.28
N PRO A 174 -11.06 10.84 20.35
CA PRO A 174 -9.75 10.37 19.88
C PRO A 174 -9.12 9.25 20.74
N HIS A 175 -9.71 8.91 21.88
CA HIS A 175 -9.26 7.84 22.76
C HIS A 175 -9.96 6.50 22.48
N GLU A 176 -11.04 6.52 21.69
CA GLU A 176 -11.75 5.32 21.31
C GLU A 176 -10.99 4.55 20.21
N VAL A 177 -11.19 3.24 20.20
CA VAL A 177 -10.53 2.37 19.22
C VAL A 177 -11.20 2.52 17.86
N HIS A 178 -10.41 2.79 16.82
CA HIS A 178 -10.90 2.78 15.44
C HIS A 178 -11.44 1.40 15.09
N GLN A 179 -12.64 1.34 14.54
CA GLN A 179 -13.28 0.08 14.18
C GLN A 179 -12.94 -0.31 12.74
N SER A 180 -12.33 -1.50 12.59
CA SER A 180 -12.02 -2.05 11.26
C SER A 180 -13.29 -2.41 10.50
N LEU A 181 -13.28 -2.15 9.18
CA LEU A 181 -14.34 -2.54 8.27
C LEU A 181 -14.24 -4.02 7.94
N THR A 182 -15.39 -4.68 7.86
CA THR A 182 -15.49 -6.11 7.56
C THR A 182 -15.69 -6.30 6.05
N PRO A 183 -14.85 -7.08 5.36
CA PRO A 183 -15.11 -7.44 3.96
C PRO A 183 -16.46 -8.12 3.81
N GLY A 184 -17.22 -7.75 2.77
CA GLY A 184 -18.53 -8.32 2.47
C GLY A 184 -19.33 -7.45 1.53
N ASP A 185 -20.40 -8.02 0.94
CA ASP A 185 -21.33 -7.39 0.02
C ASP A 185 -22.02 -6.18 0.71
N ALA A 186 -21.52 -4.99 0.44
CA ALA A 186 -22.09 -3.72 0.92
C ALA A 186 -23.12 -3.15 -0.05
N ASP A 187 -22.96 -3.40 -1.36
CA ASP A 187 -23.84 -2.95 -2.43
C ASP A 187 -24.15 -4.10 -3.39
N PRO A 188 -25.34 -4.71 -3.31
CA PRO A 188 -25.73 -5.84 -4.17
C PRO A 188 -25.73 -5.53 -5.68
N LEU A 189 -25.54 -4.28 -6.09
CA LEU A 189 -25.44 -3.88 -7.49
C LEU A 189 -24.01 -4.02 -8.04
N VAL A 190 -23.06 -4.32 -7.19
CA VAL A 190 -21.65 -4.49 -7.56
C VAL A 190 -21.25 -5.94 -7.32
N ASP A 191 -20.59 -6.54 -8.31
CA ASP A 191 -20.05 -7.91 -8.19
C ASP A 191 -18.72 -7.87 -7.42
N SER A 192 -18.79 -7.55 -6.12
CA SER A 192 -17.67 -7.53 -5.18
C SER A 192 -18.17 -7.91 -3.78
N ASP A 193 -17.30 -8.51 -2.98
CA ASP A 193 -17.52 -8.80 -1.56
C ASP A 193 -16.22 -8.69 -0.76
N ARG A 194 -15.21 -8.04 -1.32
CA ARG A 194 -13.83 -8.03 -0.80
C ARG A 194 -13.18 -6.65 -0.84
N LEU A 195 -12.11 -6.51 -0.06
CA LEU A 195 -11.27 -5.32 0.01
C LEU A 195 -9.94 -5.49 -0.72
N GLN A 196 -9.86 -6.47 -1.62
CA GLN A 196 -8.66 -6.81 -2.37
C GLN A 196 -8.85 -6.51 -3.86
N VAL A 197 -7.81 -5.93 -4.44
CA VAL A 197 -7.70 -5.67 -5.87
C VAL A 197 -6.54 -6.48 -6.44
N ASP A 198 -6.80 -7.18 -7.54
CA ASP A 198 -5.81 -7.99 -8.25
C ASP A 198 -5.33 -7.27 -9.50
N LEU A 199 -4.10 -7.55 -9.95
CA LEU A 199 -3.59 -7.04 -11.22
C LEU A 199 -4.22 -7.80 -12.40
N LEU A 200 -4.63 -7.06 -13.45
CA LEU A 200 -5.23 -7.62 -14.66
C LEU A 200 -4.25 -8.50 -15.44
N ASP A 201 -3.02 -8.03 -15.59
CA ASP A 201 -1.97 -8.72 -16.33
C ASP A 201 -0.80 -9.05 -15.41
N LEU A 202 -0.52 -10.34 -15.27
CA LEU A 202 0.66 -10.86 -14.61
C LEU A 202 1.72 -11.13 -15.69
N ASP A 203 2.16 -10.09 -16.42
CA ASP A 203 3.37 -10.23 -17.21
C ASP A 203 4.52 -10.60 -16.27
N HIS A 204 5.37 -11.51 -16.71
CA HIS A 204 6.38 -12.12 -15.83
C HIS A 204 7.52 -11.17 -15.47
N SER A 205 7.56 -9.96 -16.04
CA SER A 205 8.60 -8.95 -15.77
C SER A 205 8.36 -8.27 -14.41
N THR A 206 9.37 -8.29 -13.57
CA THR A 206 9.40 -7.54 -12.31
C THR A 206 9.56 -6.05 -12.54
N ILE A 207 10.33 -5.67 -13.59
CA ILE A 207 10.60 -4.28 -13.96
C ILE A 207 9.64 -3.86 -15.07
N GLN A 208 8.83 -2.85 -14.82
CA GLN A 208 7.99 -2.24 -15.84
C GLN A 208 8.23 -0.74 -15.95
N ALA A 209 7.73 -0.16 -17.05
CA ALA A 209 7.72 1.28 -17.30
C ALA A 209 9.07 2.00 -17.09
N LEU A 210 10.22 1.33 -17.36
CA LEU A 210 11.53 1.96 -17.27
C LEU A 210 11.63 3.13 -18.26
N ARG A 211 11.65 4.35 -17.71
CA ARG A 211 11.69 5.62 -18.46
C ARG A 211 12.91 6.42 -18.06
N LEU A 212 13.53 7.06 -19.04
CA LEU A 212 14.61 8.02 -18.83
C LEU A 212 14.09 9.42 -19.17
N SER A 213 14.37 10.43 -18.34
CA SER A 213 13.99 11.82 -18.59
C SER A 213 14.63 12.36 -19.90
N SER A 214 15.82 11.88 -20.24
CA SER A 214 16.52 12.14 -21.47
C SER A 214 17.37 10.93 -21.86
N ARG A 215 17.61 10.75 -23.15
CA ARG A 215 18.62 9.82 -23.66
C ARG A 215 19.98 10.48 -23.91
N VAL A 216 20.05 11.80 -23.80
CA VAL A 216 21.26 12.59 -23.98
C VAL A 216 21.56 13.29 -22.67
N LEU A 217 22.77 13.12 -22.19
CA LEU A 217 23.30 13.75 -21.00
C LEU A 217 24.42 14.72 -21.39
N THR A 218 24.35 15.95 -20.87
CA THR A 218 25.36 16.98 -21.11
C THR A 218 25.90 17.51 -19.77
N PRO A 219 26.77 16.74 -19.08
CA PRO A 219 27.17 17.04 -17.71
C PRO A 219 28.21 18.18 -17.65
N ASN A 220 27.83 19.35 -18.16
CA ASN A 220 28.68 20.56 -18.23
C ASN A 220 28.40 21.56 -17.10
N GLY A 221 27.37 21.31 -16.26
CA GLY A 221 27.01 22.12 -15.10
C GLY A 221 26.15 23.36 -15.42
N ASP A 222 25.53 23.42 -16.61
CA ASP A 222 24.65 24.50 -17.00
C ASP A 222 23.19 24.33 -16.50
N GLY A 223 22.88 23.19 -15.86
CA GLY A 223 21.58 22.86 -15.34
C GLY A 223 20.65 22.19 -16.36
N VAL A 224 21.11 21.98 -17.63
CA VAL A 224 20.32 21.34 -18.68
C VAL A 224 20.91 19.97 -19.02
N ASN A 225 20.12 18.93 -18.78
CA ASN A 225 20.54 17.54 -18.99
C ASN A 225 21.84 17.13 -18.27
N ASP A 226 22.19 17.79 -17.18
CA ASP A 226 23.33 17.43 -16.32
C ASP A 226 23.13 16.10 -15.57
N ARG A 227 21.87 15.64 -15.50
CA ARG A 227 21.46 14.38 -14.87
C ARG A 227 20.33 13.75 -15.65
N ILE A 228 20.30 12.43 -15.66
CA ILE A 228 19.17 11.63 -16.15
C ILE A 228 18.40 11.13 -14.95
N GLU A 229 17.09 11.40 -14.93
CA GLU A 229 16.16 10.72 -14.02
C GLU A 229 15.75 9.39 -14.65
N ILE A 230 15.88 8.33 -13.87
CA ILE A 230 15.52 6.96 -14.24
C ILE A 230 14.31 6.60 -13.41
N GLN A 231 13.12 6.66 -14.01
CA GLN A 231 11.88 6.23 -13.38
C GLN A 231 11.58 4.79 -13.78
N TYR A 232 11.15 3.99 -12.83
CA TYR A 232 10.77 2.59 -13.05
C TYR A 232 9.68 2.16 -12.10
N ASP A 233 8.90 1.17 -12.53
CA ASP A 233 7.87 0.52 -11.73
C ASP A 233 8.32 -0.92 -11.44
N LEU A 234 8.26 -1.33 -10.16
CA LEU A 234 8.54 -2.69 -9.72
C LEU A 234 7.23 -3.37 -9.32
N LEU A 235 7.03 -4.59 -9.80
CA LEU A 235 5.80 -5.33 -9.58
C LEU A 235 6.02 -6.61 -8.76
N ASN A 236 5.03 -6.94 -7.94
CA ASN A 236 4.89 -8.25 -7.28
C ASN A 236 6.11 -8.70 -6.46
N LEU A 237 6.75 -7.78 -5.76
CA LEU A 237 7.81 -8.10 -4.83
C LEU A 237 7.23 -8.47 -3.47
N SER A 238 7.79 -9.49 -2.82
CA SER A 238 7.43 -9.90 -1.45
C SER A 238 8.07 -9.01 -0.38
N GLY A 239 9.11 -8.25 -0.74
CA GLY A 239 9.82 -7.31 0.13
C GLY A 239 10.83 -6.50 -0.65
N GLY A 240 11.61 -5.68 0.04
CA GLY A 240 12.64 -4.85 -0.57
C GLY A 240 13.74 -5.66 -1.24
N VAL A 241 13.95 -5.42 -2.54
CA VAL A 241 14.97 -6.09 -3.35
C VAL A 241 16.05 -5.12 -3.80
N PRO A 242 17.30 -5.59 -3.99
CA PRO A 242 18.36 -4.75 -4.52
C PRO A 242 18.10 -4.41 -5.99
N VAL A 243 18.18 -3.13 -6.30
CA VAL A 243 18.13 -2.57 -7.65
C VAL A 243 19.51 -2.02 -7.97
N ARG A 244 20.08 -2.43 -9.10
CA ARG A 244 21.41 -2.02 -9.55
C ARG A 244 21.35 -1.44 -10.95
N VAL A 245 22.16 -0.42 -11.19
CA VAL A 245 22.38 0.11 -12.53
C VAL A 245 23.86 0.10 -12.81
N GLU A 246 24.25 -0.62 -13.87
CA GLU A 246 25.61 -0.67 -14.37
C GLU A 246 25.72 0.02 -15.72
N ILE A 247 26.88 0.56 -16.02
CA ILE A 247 27.16 1.17 -17.30
C ILE A 247 28.21 0.38 -18.08
N TYR A 248 27.96 0.25 -19.38
CA TYR A 248 28.83 -0.46 -20.32
C TYR A 248 29.16 0.44 -21.51
N ASP A 249 30.37 0.23 -22.11
CA ASP A 249 30.66 0.74 -23.44
C ASP A 249 29.99 -0.15 -24.52
N LEU A 250 29.96 0.33 -25.77
CA LEU A 250 29.37 -0.44 -26.89
C LEU A 250 30.12 -1.75 -27.22
N ALA A 251 31.33 -1.96 -26.68
CA ALA A 251 32.06 -3.21 -26.81
C ALA A 251 31.64 -4.21 -25.71
N GLY A 252 30.73 -3.86 -24.81
CA GLY A 252 30.23 -4.70 -23.71
C GLY A 252 31.17 -4.73 -22.50
N ARG A 253 32.13 -3.81 -22.41
CA ARG A 253 33.01 -3.71 -21.24
C ARG A 253 32.30 -2.89 -20.15
N SER A 254 32.18 -3.47 -18.95
CA SER A 254 31.62 -2.76 -17.78
C SER A 254 32.54 -1.60 -17.36
N LEU A 255 31.95 -0.46 -17.17
CA LEU A 255 32.53 0.75 -16.58
C LEU A 255 32.13 0.93 -15.10
N GLY A 256 31.47 -0.07 -14.56
CA GLY A 256 31.12 -0.24 -13.15
C GLY A 256 29.68 0.11 -12.81
N GLN A 257 29.34 -0.18 -11.57
CA GLN A 257 28.02 0.11 -11.00
C GLN A 257 27.92 1.60 -10.69
N VAL A 258 26.89 2.26 -11.22
CA VAL A 258 26.69 3.71 -11.09
C VAL A 258 25.59 4.07 -10.10
N LEU A 259 24.61 3.18 -9.90
CA LEU A 259 23.53 3.36 -8.93
C LEU A 259 23.22 2.03 -8.23
N GLN A 260 22.82 2.11 -6.96
CA GLN A 260 22.30 1.00 -6.18
C GLN A 260 21.29 1.52 -5.17
N SER A 261 20.17 0.82 -5.02
CA SER A 261 19.17 1.05 -3.97
C SER A 261 18.48 -0.25 -3.60
N THR A 262 17.67 -0.19 -2.56
CA THR A 262 16.68 -1.23 -2.25
C THR A 262 15.30 -0.64 -2.50
N ALA A 263 14.44 -1.37 -3.18
CA ALA A 263 13.10 -0.92 -3.50
C ALA A 263 12.07 -2.05 -3.35
N ASP A 264 10.87 -1.67 -2.91
CA ASP A 264 9.68 -2.52 -2.85
C ASP A 264 8.85 -2.39 -4.14
N SER A 265 7.74 -3.14 -4.22
CA SER A 265 6.76 -2.94 -5.29
C SER A 265 6.24 -1.50 -5.27
N GLY A 266 6.28 -0.84 -6.41
CA GLY A 266 5.87 0.56 -6.52
C GLY A 266 6.64 1.30 -7.60
N ARG A 267 6.36 2.61 -7.70
CA ARG A 267 7.10 3.53 -8.57
C ARG A 267 8.27 4.12 -7.82
N ALA A 268 9.45 4.03 -8.40
CA ALA A 268 10.66 4.59 -7.84
C ALA A 268 11.42 5.42 -8.88
N MET A 269 12.33 6.26 -8.40
CA MET A 269 13.14 7.14 -9.22
C MET A 269 14.58 7.19 -8.69
N MET A 270 15.54 7.13 -9.62
CA MET A 270 16.95 7.31 -9.38
C MET A 270 17.47 8.44 -10.27
N GLN A 271 18.60 9.04 -9.90
CA GLN A 271 19.28 10.06 -10.72
C GLN A 271 20.72 9.63 -11.02
N TRP A 272 21.13 9.80 -12.28
CA TRP A 272 22.49 9.54 -12.72
C TRP A 272 23.10 10.78 -13.39
N SER A 273 24.36 11.12 -13.01
CA SER A 273 25.07 12.35 -13.41
C SER A 273 26.17 12.11 -14.48
N GLY A 274 26.11 10.99 -15.21
CA GLY A 274 27.08 10.71 -16.29
C GLY A 274 28.49 10.29 -15.81
N ARG A 275 28.58 9.77 -14.59
CA ARG A 275 29.85 9.25 -14.05
C ARG A 275 29.88 7.74 -14.12
N ALA A 276 31.07 7.20 -14.36
CA ALA A 276 31.37 5.77 -14.25
C ALA A 276 31.34 5.33 -12.78
N GLY A 277 31.34 4.01 -12.53
CA GLY A 277 31.33 3.43 -11.18
C GLY A 277 32.52 3.86 -10.30
N ASN A 278 33.64 4.23 -10.88
CA ASN A 278 34.78 4.79 -10.16
C ASN A 278 34.69 6.31 -9.92
N GLY A 279 33.59 6.95 -10.28
CA GLY A 279 33.34 8.39 -10.11
C GLY A 279 33.92 9.28 -11.22
N SER A 280 34.66 8.73 -12.18
CA SER A 280 35.20 9.52 -13.30
C SER A 280 34.06 9.97 -14.24
N VAL A 281 34.21 11.16 -14.82
CA VAL A 281 33.29 11.63 -15.88
C VAL A 281 33.55 10.82 -17.12
N LEU A 282 32.48 10.34 -17.73
CA LEU A 282 32.55 9.58 -18.98
C LEU A 282 32.85 10.51 -20.16
N VAL A 283 33.63 10.05 -21.12
CA VAL A 283 33.92 10.80 -22.34
C VAL A 283 32.69 10.85 -23.24
N PRO A 284 32.55 11.86 -24.15
CA PRO A 284 31.48 11.88 -25.12
C PRO A 284 31.39 10.57 -25.91
N GLY A 285 30.19 10.03 -26.04
CA GLY A 285 29.96 8.73 -26.68
C GLY A 285 28.63 8.10 -26.30
N MET A 286 28.36 6.93 -26.87
CA MET A 286 27.19 6.11 -26.55
C MET A 286 27.56 5.04 -25.53
N TYR A 287 26.64 4.80 -24.60
CA TYR A 287 26.80 3.85 -23.51
C TYR A 287 25.50 3.05 -23.31
N ILE A 288 25.61 1.90 -22.68
CA ILE A 288 24.47 1.06 -22.30
C ILE A 288 24.32 1.15 -20.78
N LEU A 289 23.17 1.67 -20.32
CA LEU A 289 22.72 1.53 -18.94
C LEU A 289 21.98 0.20 -18.82
N ARG A 290 22.50 -0.68 -17.99
CA ARG A 290 21.91 -1.97 -17.65
C ARG A 290 21.31 -1.90 -16.26
N PHE A 291 19.99 -2.02 -16.22
CA PHE A 291 19.17 -1.99 -15.01
C PHE A 291 18.86 -3.42 -14.60
N GLU A 292 19.19 -3.80 -13.38
CA GLU A 292 19.07 -5.15 -12.85
C GLU A 292 18.28 -5.15 -11.54
N VAL A 293 17.34 -6.09 -11.42
CA VAL A 293 16.58 -6.36 -10.20
C VAL A 293 16.63 -7.86 -9.92
N GLU A 294 17.10 -8.22 -8.73
CA GLU A 294 17.13 -9.60 -8.27
C GLU A 294 15.92 -9.86 -7.36
N ALA A 295 14.88 -10.48 -7.92
CA ALA A 295 13.65 -10.81 -7.23
C ALA A 295 13.54 -12.32 -6.98
N ASP A 296 12.56 -12.75 -6.19
CA ASP A 296 12.29 -14.16 -5.85
C ASP A 296 12.16 -15.08 -7.09
N ARG A 297 11.73 -14.51 -8.24
CA ARG A 297 11.56 -15.23 -9.51
C ARG A 297 12.81 -15.28 -10.37
N GLY A 298 13.91 -14.66 -9.92
CA GLY A 298 15.16 -14.54 -10.65
C GLY A 298 15.57 -13.11 -10.94
N MET A 299 16.53 -12.94 -11.85
CA MET A 299 17.06 -11.63 -12.22
C MET A 299 16.33 -11.10 -13.45
N ASP A 300 15.73 -9.93 -13.31
CA ASP A 300 15.20 -9.15 -14.41
C ASP A 300 16.21 -8.09 -14.84
N VAL A 301 16.38 -7.94 -16.16
CA VAL A 301 17.35 -7.03 -16.76
C VAL A 301 16.70 -6.22 -17.88
N ILE A 302 16.87 -4.90 -17.83
CA ILE A 302 16.51 -4.00 -18.92
C ILE A 302 17.70 -3.12 -19.30
N GLU A 303 17.98 -3.01 -20.60
CA GLU A 303 19.05 -2.18 -21.12
C GLU A 303 18.51 -0.96 -21.86
N ARG A 304 19.18 0.17 -21.71
CA ARG A 304 18.88 1.43 -22.41
C ARG A 304 20.17 2.07 -22.92
N VAL A 305 20.13 2.52 -24.17
CA VAL A 305 21.22 3.30 -24.74
C VAL A 305 21.08 4.77 -24.34
N VAL A 306 22.16 5.35 -23.85
CA VAL A 306 22.29 6.76 -23.52
C VAL A 306 23.50 7.36 -24.22
N THR A 307 23.45 8.65 -24.51
CA THR A 307 24.54 9.38 -25.15
C THR A 307 25.06 10.45 -24.20
N ILE A 308 26.36 10.55 -24.06
CA ILE A 308 27.00 11.66 -23.37
C ILE A 308 27.59 12.61 -24.41
N ALA A 309 27.26 13.88 -24.28
CA ALA A 309 27.75 14.98 -25.12
C ALA A 309 28.14 16.17 -24.24
N TYR A 310 29.04 17.03 -24.76
CA TYR A 310 29.46 18.26 -24.09
C TYR A 310 29.31 19.44 -25.07
#